data_a8409c8dd9ca7d6c192fa13247d1227d
#
_entry.id   a8409c8dd9ca7d6c192fa13247d1227d
#
_cell.length_a   1.000
_cell.length_b   1.000
_cell.length_c   1.000
_cell.angle_alpha   90.00
_cell.angle_beta   90.00
_cell.angle_gamma   90.00
#
_symmetry.space_group_name_H-M   'P 1'
#
loop_
_entity.id
_entity.type
_entity.pdbx_description
1 polymer ?
#
loop_
_entity_poly.entity_id
_entity_poly.type
_entity_poly.pdbx_seq_one_letter_code
_entity_poly.pdbx_strand_id
1 'polypeptide(L)'
;TQAKAIVDRLKAISLDRDYVFPGDLNPHKPMSNNTLLFALYRLGYRGRMTGHGFRGVASTLLHEQGWPHEHIEIQLAHQERDEVSSAHNHALYLEPRARMMQAWADHIDQLRQKDTTPDAGR
;
A
#
# COMPACT_ATOMS: atom_id res chain seq x y z
N THR A 1 -6.24 -7.49 6.50
CA THR A 1 -7.39 -8.24 5.94
C THR A 1 -7.88 -7.66 4.61
N GLN A 2 -8.05 -6.34 4.47
CA GLN A 2 -8.51 -5.71 3.23
C GLN A 2 -7.55 -5.97 2.06
N ALA A 3 -6.25 -5.74 2.26
CA ALA A 3 -5.23 -5.99 1.23
C ALA A 3 -5.22 -7.48 0.82
N LYS A 4 -5.35 -8.41 1.80
CA LYS A 4 -5.43 -9.84 1.50
C LYS A 4 -6.65 -10.15 0.62
N ALA A 5 -7.82 -9.60 0.96
CA ALA A 5 -9.03 -9.82 0.18
C ALA A 5 -8.90 -9.31 -1.26
N ILE A 6 -8.24 -8.16 -1.47
CA ILE A 6 -7.94 -7.63 -2.81
C ILE A 6 -7.03 -8.60 -3.58
N VAL A 7 -5.95 -9.06 -2.96
CA VAL A 7 -5.00 -9.99 -3.60
C VAL A 7 -5.66 -11.33 -3.92
N ASP A 8 -6.49 -11.87 -3.02
CA ASP A 8 -7.22 -13.12 -3.25
C ASP A 8 -8.19 -12.99 -4.44
N ARG A 9 -8.90 -11.86 -4.56
CA ARG A 9 -9.76 -11.57 -5.72
C ARG A 9 -8.94 -11.44 -7.02
N LEU A 10 -7.79 -10.79 -6.99
CA LEU A 10 -6.92 -10.66 -8.15
C LEU A 10 -6.37 -12.02 -8.59
N LYS A 11 -5.98 -12.88 -7.66
CA LYS A 11 -5.55 -14.25 -7.95
C LYS A 11 -6.66 -15.06 -8.61
N ALA A 12 -7.89 -14.93 -8.14
CA ALA A 12 -9.04 -15.63 -8.73
C ALA A 12 -9.33 -15.18 -10.18
N ILE A 13 -9.01 -13.95 -10.55
CA ILE A 13 -9.17 -13.42 -11.91
C ILE A 13 -7.97 -13.77 -12.78
N SER A 14 -6.76 -13.79 -12.19
CA SER A 14 -5.53 -13.99 -12.96
C SER A 14 -5.24 -15.44 -13.29
N LEU A 15 -6.07 -16.43 -12.84
CA LEU A 15 -5.95 -17.86 -13.16
C LEU A 15 -4.51 -18.23 -13.60
N ASP A 16 -4.00 -19.23 -13.86
CA ASP A 16 -2.68 -19.72 -14.27
C ASP A 16 -1.58 -18.73 -14.75
N ARG A 17 -1.66 -17.43 -14.35
CA ARG A 17 -0.64 -16.45 -14.69
C ARG A 17 0.44 -16.39 -13.62
N ASP A 18 1.69 -16.19 -14.04
CA ASP A 18 2.86 -16.12 -13.16
C ASP A 18 2.82 -14.91 -12.21
N TYR A 19 2.06 -13.87 -12.57
CA TYR A 19 2.01 -12.59 -11.86
C TYR A 19 0.58 -12.21 -11.48
N VAL A 20 0.42 -11.66 -10.28
CA VAL A 20 -0.86 -11.05 -9.83
C VAL A 20 -1.20 -9.81 -10.66
N PHE A 21 -0.17 -9.08 -11.11
CA PHE A 21 -0.27 -7.94 -12.01
C PHE A 21 0.53 -8.22 -13.29
N PRO A 22 -0.04 -8.92 -14.26
CA PRO A 22 0.62 -9.22 -15.52
C PRO A 22 0.70 -7.97 -16.41
N GLY A 23 1.62 -8.01 -17.38
CA GLY A 23 1.70 -7.01 -18.43
C GLY A 23 0.58 -7.15 -19.45
N ASP A 24 0.10 -6.02 -19.99
CA ASP A 24 -0.98 -6.02 -20.99
C ASP A 24 -0.60 -6.73 -22.30
N LEU A 25 0.64 -6.52 -22.75
CA LEU A 25 1.13 -7.09 -24.02
C LEU A 25 1.71 -8.51 -23.86
N ASN A 26 2.14 -8.88 -22.67
CA ASN A 26 2.69 -10.20 -22.38
C ASN A 26 2.31 -10.63 -20.96
N PRO A 27 1.35 -11.55 -20.82
CA PRO A 27 0.87 -12.00 -19.52
C PRO A 27 1.89 -12.80 -18.71
N HIS A 28 2.99 -13.27 -19.34
CA HIS A 28 4.11 -13.95 -18.69
C HIS A 28 5.19 -12.98 -18.17
N LYS A 29 4.96 -11.68 -18.26
CA LYS A 29 5.81 -10.65 -17.70
C LYS A 29 5.03 -9.80 -16.69
N PRO A 30 5.68 -9.22 -15.67
CA PRO A 30 5.00 -8.29 -14.77
C PRO A 30 4.59 -7.02 -15.52
N MET A 31 3.60 -6.31 -14.97
CA MET A 31 3.25 -4.98 -15.47
C MET A 31 4.45 -4.03 -15.41
N SER A 32 4.47 -3.02 -16.28
CA SER A 32 5.51 -1.99 -16.29
C SER A 32 5.53 -1.20 -14.97
N ASN A 33 6.71 -0.81 -14.52
CA ASN A 33 6.89 0.07 -13.36
C ASN A 33 6.12 1.40 -13.49
N ASN A 34 5.87 1.86 -14.70
CA ASN A 34 5.12 3.09 -14.96
C ASN A 34 3.59 2.91 -14.95
N THR A 35 3.09 1.68 -14.92
CA THR A 35 1.65 1.39 -15.03
C THR A 35 0.85 2.10 -13.94
N LEU A 36 1.30 2.05 -12.69
CA LEU A 36 0.66 2.74 -11.57
C LEU A 36 0.71 4.26 -11.72
N LEU A 37 1.84 4.80 -12.19
CA LEU A 37 1.99 6.23 -12.41
C LEU A 37 1.02 6.73 -13.49
N PHE A 38 0.91 6.02 -14.60
CA PHE A 38 -0.04 6.37 -15.65
C PHE A 38 -1.50 6.19 -15.21
N ALA A 39 -1.79 5.22 -14.34
CA ALA A 39 -3.11 5.09 -13.73
C ALA A 39 -3.47 6.34 -12.90
N LEU A 40 -2.55 6.82 -12.06
CA LEU A 40 -2.73 8.07 -11.31
C LEU A 40 -2.92 9.28 -12.23
N TYR A 41 -2.21 9.35 -13.34
CA TYR A 41 -2.38 10.43 -14.31
C TYR A 41 -3.77 10.43 -14.95
N ARG A 42 -4.30 9.26 -15.31
CA ARG A 42 -5.68 9.12 -15.82
C ARG A 42 -6.74 9.51 -14.79
N LEU A 43 -6.45 9.31 -13.51
CA LEU A 43 -7.30 9.73 -12.40
C LEU A 43 -7.16 11.23 -12.04
N GLY A 44 -6.38 12.00 -12.78
CA GLY A 44 -6.21 13.44 -12.55
C GLY A 44 -5.14 13.83 -11.52
N TYR A 45 -4.34 12.88 -11.06
CA TYR A 45 -3.30 13.12 -10.04
C TYR A 45 -1.93 13.46 -10.62
N ARG A 46 -1.84 13.79 -11.92
CA ARG A 46 -0.58 14.18 -12.56
C ARG A 46 0.01 15.41 -11.85
N GLY A 47 1.26 15.32 -11.39
CA GLY A 47 1.94 16.37 -10.63
C GLY A 47 1.46 16.55 -9.18
N ARG A 48 0.48 15.79 -8.72
CA ARG A 48 -0.09 15.85 -7.36
C ARG A 48 0.27 14.64 -6.51
N MET A 49 0.37 13.46 -7.12
CA MET A 49 0.66 12.21 -6.43
C MET A 49 1.54 11.31 -7.28
N THR A 50 2.42 10.57 -6.62
CA THR A 50 3.26 9.52 -7.21
C THR A 50 3.14 8.25 -6.38
N GLY A 51 3.60 7.11 -6.92
CA GLY A 51 3.67 5.86 -6.14
C GLY A 51 4.47 6.03 -4.84
N HIS A 52 5.57 6.79 -4.87
CA HIS A 52 6.36 7.11 -3.68
C HIS A 52 5.62 8.05 -2.71
N GLY A 53 4.78 8.93 -3.22
CA GLY A 53 3.96 9.84 -2.41
C GLY A 53 3.01 9.11 -1.45
N PHE A 54 2.43 7.98 -1.86
CA PHE A 54 1.60 7.15 -0.97
C PHE A 54 2.36 6.65 0.26
N ARG A 55 3.64 6.34 0.09
CA ARG A 55 4.50 5.93 1.20
C ARG A 55 4.72 7.08 2.19
N GLY A 56 4.97 8.29 1.69
CA GLY A 56 5.09 9.49 2.52
C GLY A 56 3.80 9.79 3.29
N VAL A 57 2.65 9.71 2.64
CA VAL A 57 1.33 9.89 3.29
C VAL A 57 1.13 8.84 4.38
N ALA A 58 1.40 7.57 4.11
CA ALA A 58 1.27 6.51 5.10
C ALA A 58 2.19 6.74 6.31
N SER A 59 3.46 7.11 6.06
CA SER A 59 4.40 7.43 7.14
C SER A 59 3.89 8.57 8.03
N THR A 60 3.48 9.69 7.43
CA THR A 60 2.99 10.85 8.16
C THR A 60 1.77 10.51 9.02
N LEU A 61 0.75 9.91 8.41
CA LEU A 61 -0.50 9.61 9.13
C LEU A 61 -0.32 8.55 10.22
N LEU A 62 0.56 7.56 10.03
CA LEU A 62 0.87 6.57 11.06
C LEU A 62 1.59 7.22 12.25
N HIS A 63 2.51 8.16 12.01
CA HIS A 63 3.14 8.93 13.08
C HIS A 63 2.14 9.81 13.83
N GLU A 64 1.24 10.50 13.11
CA GLU A 64 0.17 11.30 13.71
C GLU A 64 -0.80 10.47 14.55
N GLN A 65 -1.03 9.22 14.20
CA GLN A 65 -1.82 8.25 14.97
C GLN A 65 -1.06 7.68 16.17
N GLY A 66 0.19 8.07 16.39
CA GLY A 66 1.00 7.66 17.54
C GLY A 66 1.63 6.28 17.44
N TRP A 67 1.73 5.71 16.23
CA TRP A 67 2.42 4.44 16.06
C TRP A 67 3.93 4.59 16.28
N PRO A 68 4.61 3.58 16.87
CA PRO A 68 6.04 3.64 17.12
C PRO A 68 6.84 3.84 15.82
N HIS A 69 7.78 4.78 15.85
CA HIS A 69 8.63 5.12 14.71
C HIS A 69 9.33 3.87 14.12
N GLU A 70 9.88 3.01 14.97
CA GLU A 70 10.55 1.79 14.55
C GLU A 70 9.65 0.84 13.76
N HIS A 71 8.38 0.71 14.15
CA HIS A 71 7.41 -0.13 13.44
C HIS A 71 7.11 0.43 12.04
N ILE A 72 7.00 1.75 11.94
CA ILE A 72 6.74 2.44 10.67
C ILE A 72 7.93 2.30 9.73
N GLU A 73 9.15 2.56 10.22
CA GLU A 73 10.37 2.49 9.42
C GLU A 73 10.62 1.08 8.87
N ILE A 74 10.49 0.05 9.74
CA ILE A 74 10.63 -1.35 9.32
C ILE A 74 9.53 -1.73 8.32
N GLN A 75 8.28 -1.31 8.55
CA GLN A 75 7.16 -1.61 7.63
C GLN A 75 7.34 -0.97 6.26
N LEU A 76 7.85 0.24 6.25
CA LEU A 76 8.12 0.96 5.00
C LEU A 76 9.48 0.60 4.38
N ALA A 77 10.25 -0.32 4.98
CA ALA A 77 11.60 -0.71 4.54
C ALA A 77 12.48 0.53 4.26
N HIS A 78 12.46 1.51 5.17
CA HIS A 78 13.47 2.56 5.16
C HIS A 78 14.81 1.91 5.49
N GLN A 79 15.73 1.94 4.54
CA GLN A 79 16.99 1.22 4.59
C GLN A 79 17.85 1.66 5.80
N GLU A 80 18.03 0.74 6.74
CA GLU A 80 19.31 0.70 7.43
C GLU A 80 20.36 0.13 6.46
N ARG A 81 21.51 0.76 6.40
CA ARG A 81 22.60 0.47 5.44
C ARG A 81 23.30 -0.89 5.66
N ASP A 82 22.77 -1.77 6.50
CA ASP A 82 23.40 -3.01 6.91
C ASP A 82 22.54 -4.22 6.54
N GLU A 83 22.97 -5.01 5.57
CA GLU A 83 22.25 -6.21 5.08
C GLU A 83 22.04 -7.26 6.18
N VAL A 84 22.94 -7.35 7.17
CA VAL A 84 22.85 -8.30 8.29
C VAL A 84 21.77 -7.87 9.28
N SER A 85 21.59 -6.56 9.49
CA SER A 85 20.53 -5.98 10.32
C SER A 85 19.15 -6.15 9.67
N SER A 86 19.05 -6.08 8.36
CA SER A 86 17.80 -6.12 7.63
C SER A 86 17.05 -7.46 7.77
N ALA A 87 17.75 -8.58 7.74
CA ALA A 87 17.14 -9.92 7.91
C ALA A 87 16.58 -10.12 9.32
N HIS A 88 17.25 -9.60 10.36
CA HIS A 88 16.77 -9.60 11.74
C HIS A 88 15.57 -8.67 11.93
N ASN A 89 15.57 -7.51 11.28
CA ASN A 89 14.53 -6.49 11.42
C ASN A 89 13.20 -6.91 10.77
N HIS A 90 13.21 -7.76 9.73
CA HIS A 90 11.96 -8.25 9.12
C HIS A 90 11.12 -9.11 10.07
N ALA A 91 11.74 -9.86 10.97
CA ALA A 91 11.04 -10.67 11.98
C ALA A 91 10.65 -9.85 13.23
N LEU A 92 11.30 -8.67 13.42
CA LEU A 92 11.03 -7.81 14.56
C LEU A 92 9.64 -7.17 14.45
N TYR A 93 8.94 -7.15 15.55
CA TYR A 93 7.64 -6.48 15.70
C TYR A 93 6.57 -6.94 14.70
N LEU A 94 6.63 -8.18 14.19
CA LEU A 94 5.70 -8.65 13.16
C LEU A 94 4.23 -8.49 13.60
N GLU A 95 3.89 -8.90 14.81
CA GLU A 95 2.52 -8.79 15.32
C GLU A 95 2.09 -7.34 15.59
N PRO A 96 2.88 -6.47 16.26
CA PRO A 96 2.56 -5.03 16.34
C PRO A 96 2.41 -4.35 14.98
N ARG A 97 3.27 -4.68 14.01
CA ARG A 97 3.18 -4.17 12.65
C ARG A 97 1.92 -4.65 11.93
N ALA A 98 1.52 -5.90 12.13
CA ALA A 98 0.26 -6.42 11.58
C ALA A 98 -0.95 -5.65 12.12
N ARG A 99 -0.97 -5.31 13.42
CA ARG A 99 -2.00 -4.47 14.04
C ARG A 99 -1.98 -3.04 13.45
N MET A 100 -0.82 -2.45 13.29
CA MET A 100 -0.64 -1.14 12.68
C MET A 100 -1.18 -1.13 11.25
N MET A 101 -0.85 -2.11 10.43
CA MET A 101 -1.32 -2.20 9.05
C MET A 101 -2.83 -2.49 8.96
N GLN A 102 -3.39 -3.20 9.92
CA GLN A 102 -4.85 -3.36 9.99
C GLN A 102 -5.54 -2.03 10.34
N ALA A 103 -5.05 -1.31 11.33
CA ALA A 103 -5.56 0.01 11.67
C ALA A 103 -5.45 1.00 10.51
N TRP A 104 -4.34 0.95 9.76
CA TRP A 104 -4.18 1.73 8.53
C TRP A 104 -5.24 1.40 7.48
N ALA A 105 -5.50 0.12 7.24
CA ALA A 105 -6.51 -0.32 6.27
C ALA A 105 -7.93 0.12 6.69
N ASP A 106 -8.23 0.02 7.98
CA ASP A 106 -9.51 0.46 8.55
C ASP A 106 -9.68 1.99 8.44
N HIS A 107 -8.60 2.74 8.63
CA HIS A 107 -8.60 4.20 8.45
C HIS A 107 -8.91 4.59 6.99
N ILE A 108 -8.30 3.93 6.02
CA ILE A 108 -8.59 4.16 4.59
C ILE A 108 -10.06 3.86 4.29
N ASP A 109 -10.61 2.76 4.81
CA ASP A 109 -12.03 2.43 4.61
C ASP A 109 -12.96 3.47 5.22
N GLN A 110 -12.64 4.03 6.39
CA GLN A 110 -13.38 5.13 7.01
C GLN A 110 -13.38 6.41 6.16
N LEU A 111 -12.22 6.76 5.59
CA LEU A 111 -12.11 7.91 4.68
C LEU A 111 -13.00 7.69 3.44
N ARG A 112 -12.95 6.51 2.85
CA ARG A 112 -13.77 6.16 1.69
C ARG A 112 -15.26 6.25 1.97
N GLN A 113 -15.71 5.85 3.16
CA GLN A 113 -17.11 5.93 3.57
C GLN A 113 -17.60 7.38 3.74
N LYS A 114 -16.74 8.26 4.28
CA LYS A 114 -17.07 9.69 4.43
C LYS A 114 -17.29 10.37 3.08
N ASP A 115 -16.47 10.04 2.08
CA ASP A 115 -16.60 10.61 0.72
C ASP A 115 -17.83 10.10 -0.03
N THR A 116 -18.37 8.94 0.34
CA THR A 116 -19.58 8.35 -0.28
C THR A 116 -20.89 8.79 0.37
N THR A 117 -20.85 9.49 1.50
CA THR A 117 -22.04 10.07 2.13
C THR A 117 -22.27 11.43 1.49
N PRO A 118 -23.31 11.64 0.66
CA PRO A 118 -23.61 12.97 0.14
C PRO A 118 -23.91 13.90 1.32
N ASP A 119 -23.31 15.08 1.30
CA ASP A 119 -23.56 16.15 2.25
C ASP A 119 -25.08 16.48 2.23
N ALA A 120 -25.81 15.88 3.15
CA ALA A 120 -27.24 16.13 3.36
C ALA A 120 -27.37 17.40 4.19
N GLY A 121 -27.09 18.57 3.55
CA GLY A 121 -27.29 19.82 4.26
C GLY A 121 -26.64 21.05 3.64
N ARG A 122 -27.15 21.51 2.51
CA ARG A 122 -27.28 22.96 2.20
C ARG A 122 -28.47 23.19 1.30
#